data_98882712b64301f5d73802862584b5a7
#
_entry.id   98882712b64301f5d73802862584b5a7
#
_cell.length_a   1.000
_cell.length_b   1.000
_cell.length_c   1.000
_cell.angle_alpha   90.00
_cell.angle_beta   90.00
_cell.angle_gamma   90.00
#
_symmetry.space_group_name_H-M   'P 1'
#
loop_
_entity.id
_entity.type
_entity.pdbx_description
1 polymer ?
#
loop_
_entity_poly.entity_id
_entity_poly.type
_entity_poly.pdbx_seq_one_letter_code
_entity_poly.pdbx_strand_id
1 'polypeptide(L)'
;MPKKPINIDEKILVSIIAGSVSDKEIYEKVEKVLIDNNINYDLQIISAHRNPEQLDDYVKNSTSLIYIAVAGLSAALPGVIASKTKKPVIGVPVSAKLGGLDALLSIVQMPPGVPVASVGIDRGENAAYLAIRILDLLK
;
A
#
# COMPACT_ATOMS: atom_id res chain seq x y z
N MET A 1 9.43 29.37 8.10
CA MET A 1 8.03 29.53 7.62
C MET A 1 7.17 28.40 8.17
N PRO A 2 6.06 28.72 8.82
CA PRO A 2 5.13 27.67 9.19
C PRO A 2 4.64 26.98 7.91
N LYS A 3 4.69 25.64 7.88
CA LYS A 3 4.09 24.88 6.81
C LYS A 3 2.59 25.16 6.79
N LYS A 4 2.01 25.51 5.63
CA LYS A 4 0.56 25.58 5.48
C LYS A 4 -0.05 24.27 5.98
N PRO A 5 -1.13 24.34 6.80
CA PRO A 5 -1.85 23.12 7.16
C PRO A 5 -2.23 22.38 5.87
N ILE A 6 -1.91 21.09 5.83
CA ILE A 6 -2.30 20.22 4.74
C ILE A 6 -3.82 20.19 4.75
N ASN A 7 -4.46 20.68 3.68
CA ASN A 7 -5.90 20.50 3.55
C ASN A 7 -6.14 19.03 3.17
N ILE A 8 -6.42 18.23 4.20
CA ILE A 8 -6.58 16.78 4.11
C ILE A 8 -7.76 16.42 3.19
N ASP A 9 -8.74 17.31 3.06
CA ASP A 9 -9.99 17.04 2.33
C ASP A 9 -9.84 17.07 0.79
N GLU A 10 -8.76 17.66 0.25
CA GLU A 10 -8.59 17.85 -1.18
C GLU A 10 -7.43 17.05 -1.80
N LYS A 11 -6.61 16.36 -0.98
CA LYS A 11 -5.44 15.62 -1.48
C LYS A 11 -5.69 14.13 -1.55
N ILE A 12 -5.02 13.48 -2.53
CA ILE A 12 -4.85 12.03 -2.51
C ILE A 12 -3.94 11.69 -1.32
N LEU A 13 -4.49 10.99 -0.34
CA LEU A 13 -3.80 10.67 0.91
C LEU A 13 -3.19 9.27 0.89
N VAL A 14 -3.79 8.35 0.14
CA VAL A 14 -3.41 6.95 0.09
C VAL A 14 -3.20 6.53 -1.36
N SER A 15 -2.08 5.89 -1.65
CA SER A 15 -1.88 5.16 -2.90
C SER A 15 -2.08 3.67 -2.65
N ILE A 16 -2.96 3.05 -3.42
CA ILE A 16 -3.10 1.60 -3.49
C ILE A 16 -2.33 1.14 -4.72
N ILE A 17 -1.38 0.27 -4.55
CA ILE A 17 -0.64 -0.36 -5.65
C ILE A 17 -0.86 -1.86 -5.58
N ALA A 18 -1.43 -2.43 -6.62
CA ALA A 18 -1.62 -3.88 -6.75
C ALA A 18 -0.70 -4.42 -7.84
N GLY A 19 -0.10 -5.57 -7.59
CA GLY A 19 0.86 -6.17 -8.53
C GLY A 19 0.20 -6.76 -9.76
N SER A 20 -1.10 -7.05 -9.70
CA SER A 20 -1.84 -7.68 -10.80
C SER A 20 -3.32 -7.37 -10.72
N VAL A 21 -3.98 -7.32 -11.88
CA VAL A 21 -5.44 -7.24 -11.98
C VAL A 21 -6.12 -8.44 -11.31
N SER A 22 -5.44 -9.58 -11.23
CA SER A 22 -5.96 -10.77 -10.56
C SER A 22 -6.18 -10.58 -9.05
N ASP A 23 -5.60 -9.53 -8.45
CA ASP A 23 -5.79 -9.18 -7.04
C ASP A 23 -7.03 -8.30 -6.79
N LYS A 24 -7.88 -8.14 -7.79
CA LYS A 24 -9.03 -7.22 -7.79
C LYS A 24 -9.95 -7.41 -6.58
N GLU A 25 -10.28 -8.63 -6.23
CA GLU A 25 -11.13 -8.91 -5.07
C GLU A 25 -10.55 -8.28 -3.79
N ILE A 26 -9.23 -8.32 -3.64
CA ILE A 26 -8.55 -7.82 -2.44
C ILE A 26 -8.40 -6.31 -2.47
N TYR A 27 -7.96 -5.70 -3.58
CA TYR A 27 -7.83 -4.24 -3.60
C TYR A 27 -9.19 -3.52 -3.61
N GLU A 28 -10.25 -4.14 -4.09
CA GLU A 28 -11.60 -3.58 -3.96
C GLU A 28 -12.06 -3.50 -2.50
N LYS A 29 -11.64 -4.44 -1.64
CA LYS A 29 -11.88 -4.35 -0.19
C LYS A 29 -11.20 -3.12 0.43
N VAL A 30 -9.99 -2.79 -0.04
CA VAL A 30 -9.29 -1.56 0.38
C VAL A 30 -10.08 -0.33 -0.07
N GLU A 31 -10.43 -0.28 -1.34
CA GLU A 31 -11.16 0.85 -1.93
C GLU A 31 -12.48 1.12 -1.20
N LYS A 32 -13.25 0.07 -0.93
CA LYS A 32 -14.55 0.21 -0.26
C LYS A 32 -14.42 0.91 1.10
N VAL A 33 -13.47 0.52 1.92
CA VAL A 33 -13.26 1.15 3.23
C VAL A 33 -12.84 2.60 3.09
N LEU A 34 -11.94 2.91 2.14
CA LEU A 34 -11.50 4.28 1.92
C LEU A 34 -12.65 5.17 1.41
N ILE A 35 -13.46 4.66 0.49
CA ILE A 35 -14.65 5.37 -0.02
C ILE A 35 -15.65 5.64 1.11
N ASP A 36 -15.97 4.62 1.90
CA ASP A 36 -16.94 4.73 3.00
C ASP A 36 -16.48 5.73 4.09
N ASN A 37 -15.18 5.99 4.18
CA ASN A 37 -14.60 6.93 5.13
C ASN A 37 -14.16 8.26 4.49
N ASN A 38 -14.54 8.53 3.25
CA ASN A 38 -14.25 9.76 2.52
C ASN A 38 -12.75 10.07 2.39
N ILE A 39 -11.93 9.05 2.21
CA ILE A 39 -10.49 9.18 1.99
C ILE A 39 -10.20 9.18 0.50
N ASN A 40 -9.58 10.24 0.01
CA ASN A 40 -9.14 10.31 -1.38
C ASN A 40 -7.93 9.42 -1.60
N TYR A 41 -8.01 8.57 -2.61
CA TYR A 41 -6.94 7.62 -2.93
C TYR A 41 -6.71 7.53 -4.43
N ASP A 42 -5.56 6.99 -4.80
CA ASP A 42 -5.23 6.60 -6.17
C ASP A 42 -4.99 5.09 -6.22
N LEU A 43 -5.40 4.44 -7.30
CA LEU A 43 -5.18 3.02 -7.52
C LEU A 43 -4.33 2.82 -8.77
N GLN A 44 -3.23 2.09 -8.60
CA GLN A 44 -2.34 1.72 -9.71
C GLN A 44 -2.15 0.20 -9.72
N ILE A 45 -2.13 -0.36 -10.92
CA ILE A 45 -1.74 -1.75 -11.14
C ILE A 45 -0.34 -1.75 -11.71
N ILE A 46 0.65 -2.03 -10.86
CA ILE A 46 2.06 -2.00 -11.24
C ILE A 46 2.77 -3.20 -10.61
N SER A 47 3.39 -4.03 -11.43
CA SER A 47 4.17 -5.16 -10.96
C SER A 47 5.62 -4.73 -10.65
N ALA A 48 6.11 -5.03 -9.45
CA ALA A 48 7.50 -4.78 -9.09
C ALA A 48 8.48 -5.57 -9.98
N HIS A 49 8.11 -6.76 -10.38
CA HIS A 49 8.94 -7.63 -11.22
C HIS A 49 8.86 -7.29 -12.71
N ARG A 50 7.66 -6.94 -13.21
CA ARG A 50 7.43 -6.70 -14.65
C ARG A 50 7.58 -5.24 -15.05
N ASN A 51 7.30 -4.30 -14.15
CA ASN A 51 7.26 -2.87 -14.44
C ASN A 51 8.06 -2.05 -13.40
N PRO A 52 9.34 -2.39 -13.13
CA PRO A 52 10.10 -1.73 -12.06
C PRO A 52 10.32 -0.24 -12.29
N GLU A 53 10.51 0.20 -13.53
CA GLU A 53 10.70 1.62 -13.86
C GLU A 53 9.43 2.43 -13.64
N GLN A 54 8.28 1.90 -14.06
CA GLN A 54 6.99 2.54 -13.83
C GLN A 54 6.71 2.70 -12.34
N LEU A 55 7.04 1.68 -11.53
CA LEU A 55 6.89 1.74 -10.09
C LEU A 55 7.76 2.83 -9.47
N ASP A 56 9.01 2.90 -9.91
CA ASP A 56 9.97 3.91 -9.45
C ASP A 56 9.47 5.33 -9.73
N ASP A 57 9.04 5.59 -10.96
CA ASP A 57 8.49 6.88 -11.36
C ASP A 57 7.22 7.23 -10.58
N TYR A 58 6.33 6.27 -10.38
CA TYR A 58 5.10 6.51 -9.64
C TYR A 58 5.37 6.90 -8.19
N VAL A 59 6.20 6.16 -7.48
CA VAL A 59 6.52 6.45 -6.07
C VAL A 59 7.25 7.79 -5.95
N LYS A 60 8.17 8.07 -6.86
CA LYS A 60 8.93 9.33 -6.88
C LYS A 60 8.04 10.55 -7.04
N ASN A 61 7.00 10.48 -7.87
CA ASN A 61 6.13 11.59 -8.19
C ASN A 61 4.86 11.64 -7.33
N SER A 62 4.57 10.60 -6.56
CA SER A 62 3.38 10.54 -5.72
C SER A 62 3.47 11.50 -4.53
N THR A 63 2.35 12.12 -4.20
CA THR A 63 2.19 12.97 -3.02
C THR A 63 1.45 12.27 -1.88
N SER A 64 1.13 11.00 -2.04
CA SER A 64 0.42 10.23 -1.01
C SER A 64 1.21 10.14 0.29
N LEU A 65 0.50 10.08 1.41
CA LEU A 65 1.09 9.97 2.73
C LEU A 65 1.31 8.53 3.17
N ILE A 66 0.54 7.60 2.59
CA ILE A 66 0.57 6.18 2.92
C ILE A 66 0.44 5.37 1.64
N TYR A 67 1.18 4.26 1.57
CA TYR A 67 1.08 3.29 0.49
C TYR A 67 0.50 1.99 1.01
N ILE A 68 -0.50 1.45 0.32
CA ILE A 68 -1.03 0.12 0.54
C ILE A 68 -0.65 -0.72 -0.68
N ALA A 69 0.12 -1.77 -0.47
CA ALA A 69 0.63 -2.62 -1.54
C ALA A 69 0.02 -4.01 -1.43
N VAL A 70 -0.70 -4.42 -2.48
CA VAL A 70 -1.40 -5.70 -2.56
C VAL A 70 -0.62 -6.63 -3.49
N ALA A 71 -0.12 -7.74 -2.96
CA ALA A 71 0.75 -8.63 -3.73
C ALA A 71 0.66 -10.08 -3.26
N GLY A 72 0.70 -11.01 -4.22
CA GLY A 72 0.75 -12.44 -3.97
C GLY A 72 2.08 -13.07 -4.39
N LEU A 73 2.21 -14.36 -4.22
CA LEU A 73 3.41 -15.14 -4.55
C LEU A 73 4.67 -14.58 -3.87
N SER A 74 5.75 -14.37 -4.64
CA SER A 74 6.94 -13.64 -4.16
C SER A 74 6.64 -12.16 -4.05
N ALA A 75 5.89 -11.77 -3.04
CA ALA A 75 5.28 -10.45 -2.86
C ALA A 75 6.33 -9.37 -2.56
N ALA A 76 7.19 -9.08 -3.53
CA ALA A 76 8.27 -8.10 -3.41
C ALA A 76 7.76 -6.64 -3.43
N LEU A 77 6.56 -6.39 -3.94
CA LEU A 77 6.04 -5.04 -4.16
C LEU A 77 6.06 -4.15 -2.92
N PRO A 78 5.58 -4.56 -1.74
CA PRO A 78 5.62 -3.71 -0.55
C PRO A 78 7.04 -3.30 -0.16
N GLY A 79 7.97 -4.25 -0.14
CA GLY A 79 9.37 -3.99 0.21
C GLY A 79 10.07 -3.09 -0.80
N VAL A 80 9.79 -3.26 -2.09
CA VAL A 80 10.34 -2.38 -3.14
C VAL A 80 9.84 -0.96 -2.96
N ILE A 81 8.56 -0.76 -2.70
CA ILE A 81 8.00 0.57 -2.41
C ILE A 81 8.68 1.17 -1.18
N ALA A 82 8.78 0.40 -0.09
CA ALA A 82 9.40 0.87 1.16
C ALA A 82 10.88 1.27 0.98
N SER A 83 11.58 0.69 0.02
CA SER A 83 12.94 1.07 -0.31
C SER A 83 13.05 2.43 -1.02
N LYS A 84 11.94 2.94 -1.57
CA LYS A 84 11.88 4.16 -2.38
C LYS A 84 11.23 5.34 -1.68
N THR A 85 10.67 5.14 -0.50
CA THR A 85 9.97 6.20 0.25
C THR A 85 10.22 6.05 1.75
N LYS A 86 10.12 7.17 2.49
CA LYS A 86 10.13 7.19 3.96
C LYS A 86 8.72 7.16 4.54
N LYS A 87 7.71 7.15 3.70
CA LYS A 87 6.31 7.10 4.14
C LYS A 87 5.90 5.69 4.53
N PRO A 88 4.90 5.53 5.40
CA PRO A 88 4.40 4.21 5.78
C PRO A 88 3.96 3.38 4.59
N VAL A 89 4.36 2.11 4.58
CA VAL A 89 3.93 1.11 3.60
C VAL A 89 3.25 -0.04 4.33
N ILE A 90 2.04 -0.36 3.91
CA ILE A 90 1.23 -1.44 4.46
C ILE A 90 1.07 -2.50 3.37
N GLY A 91 1.58 -3.69 3.63
CA GLY A 91 1.46 -4.82 2.73
C GLY A 91 0.21 -5.65 2.99
N VAL A 92 -0.46 -6.06 1.92
CA VAL A 92 -1.58 -7.00 1.96
C VAL A 92 -1.15 -8.26 1.21
N PRO A 93 -0.85 -9.35 1.94
CA PRO A 93 -0.52 -10.61 1.30
C PRO A 93 -1.76 -11.25 0.68
N VAL A 94 -1.66 -11.67 -0.58
CA VAL A 94 -2.75 -12.33 -1.30
C VAL A 94 -2.50 -13.83 -1.33
N SER A 95 -3.52 -14.61 -0.99
CA SER A 95 -3.47 -16.07 -1.10
C SER A 95 -3.59 -16.49 -2.56
N ALA A 96 -2.52 -17.08 -3.10
CA ALA A 96 -2.50 -17.68 -4.42
C ALA A 96 -2.01 -19.11 -4.34
N LYS A 97 -0.77 -19.29 -3.94
CA LYS A 97 -0.17 -20.60 -3.63
C LYS A 97 0.17 -20.65 -2.14
N LEU A 98 0.39 -21.81 -1.58
CA LEU A 98 0.78 -22.01 -0.17
C LEU A 98 -0.14 -21.27 0.84
N GLY A 99 -1.41 -21.08 0.48
CA GLY A 99 -2.37 -20.37 1.34
C GLY A 99 -2.01 -18.92 1.65
N GLY A 100 -1.13 -18.30 0.84
CA GLY A 100 -0.66 -16.93 1.05
C GLY A 100 0.51 -16.79 2.03
N LEU A 101 1.01 -17.89 2.60
CA LEU A 101 2.12 -17.85 3.54
C LEU A 101 3.41 -17.33 2.89
N ASP A 102 3.66 -17.72 1.64
CA ASP A 102 4.78 -17.22 0.84
C ASP A 102 4.73 -15.70 0.66
N ALA A 103 3.56 -15.16 0.33
CA ALA A 103 3.34 -13.72 0.22
C ALA A 103 3.56 -13.01 1.56
N LEU A 104 3.00 -13.53 2.63
CA LEU A 104 3.17 -12.96 3.97
C LEU A 104 4.65 -12.90 4.37
N LEU A 105 5.38 -13.98 4.22
CA LEU A 105 6.81 -14.02 4.57
C LEU A 105 7.64 -13.07 3.70
N SER A 106 7.30 -12.94 2.41
CA SER A 106 7.98 -11.99 1.52
C SER A 106 7.76 -10.53 1.94
N ILE A 107 6.61 -10.22 2.50
CA ILE A 107 6.25 -8.87 2.96
C ILE A 107 6.93 -8.52 4.27
N VAL A 108 6.93 -9.44 5.25
CA VAL A 108 7.37 -9.12 6.63
C VAL A 108 8.87 -9.23 6.83
N GLN A 109 9.58 -10.01 6.00
CA GLN A 109 11.02 -10.21 6.13
C GLN A 109 11.82 -9.10 5.46
N MET A 110 11.88 -7.95 6.13
CA MET A 110 12.55 -6.76 5.64
C MET A 110 13.82 -6.43 6.43
N PRO A 111 14.85 -5.88 5.79
CA PRO A 111 16.09 -5.48 6.48
C PRO A 111 15.86 -4.27 7.40
N PRO A 112 16.74 -4.07 8.41
CA PRO A 112 16.69 -2.87 9.24
C PRO A 112 16.71 -1.59 8.42
N GLY A 113 15.86 -0.64 8.78
CA GLY A 113 15.75 0.66 8.10
C GLY A 113 14.78 0.70 6.93
N VAL A 114 14.23 -0.44 6.50
CA VAL A 114 13.23 -0.52 5.43
C VAL A 114 11.99 -1.28 5.95
N PRO A 115 11.19 -0.65 6.82
CA PRO A 115 10.06 -1.33 7.45
C PRO A 115 8.84 -1.41 6.53
N VAL A 116 8.13 -2.53 6.62
CA VAL A 116 6.80 -2.72 6.01
C VAL A 116 5.87 -3.27 7.09
N ALA A 117 4.72 -2.64 7.28
CA ALA A 117 3.67 -3.19 8.10
C ALA A 117 2.86 -4.20 7.28
N SER A 118 2.34 -5.24 7.91
CA SER A 118 1.48 -6.21 7.22
C SER A 118 0.17 -6.40 7.97
N VAL A 119 -0.89 -6.63 7.20
CA VAL A 119 -2.18 -7.10 7.70
C VAL A 119 -2.32 -8.59 7.40
N GLY A 120 -3.41 -9.20 7.85
CA GLY A 120 -3.66 -10.62 7.58
C GLY A 120 -3.80 -10.94 6.09
N ILE A 121 -3.62 -12.19 5.74
CA ILE A 121 -3.76 -12.69 4.36
C ILE A 121 -5.16 -12.35 3.84
N ASP A 122 -5.25 -11.79 2.65
CA ASP A 122 -6.48 -11.35 1.98
C ASP A 122 -7.29 -10.25 2.71
N ARG A 123 -6.70 -9.61 3.73
CA ARG A 123 -7.38 -8.60 4.56
C ARG A 123 -7.13 -7.17 4.08
N GLY A 124 -7.48 -6.90 2.81
CA GLY A 124 -7.37 -5.55 2.25
C GLY A 124 -8.11 -4.49 3.07
N GLU A 125 -9.28 -4.82 3.62
CA GLU A 125 -10.04 -3.92 4.48
C GLU A 125 -9.24 -3.45 5.69
N ASN A 126 -8.43 -4.31 6.31
CA ASN A 126 -7.62 -3.94 7.47
C ASN A 126 -6.44 -3.03 7.10
N ALA A 127 -5.93 -3.12 5.89
CA ALA A 127 -4.92 -2.16 5.42
C ALA A 127 -5.52 -0.75 5.34
N ALA A 128 -6.73 -0.61 4.83
CA ALA A 128 -7.43 0.67 4.80
C ALA A 128 -7.73 1.19 6.21
N TYR A 129 -8.21 0.36 7.10
CA TYR A 129 -8.45 0.77 8.50
C TYR A 129 -7.16 1.21 9.20
N LEU A 130 -6.05 0.51 8.98
CA LEU A 130 -4.76 0.92 9.53
C LEU A 130 -4.31 2.27 8.96
N ALA A 131 -4.45 2.47 7.65
CA ALA A 131 -4.15 3.76 7.02
C ALA A 131 -4.98 4.89 7.63
N ILE A 132 -6.28 4.68 7.86
CA ILE A 132 -7.15 5.67 8.51
C ILE A 132 -6.66 5.99 9.92
N ARG A 133 -6.28 5.00 10.71
CA ARG A 133 -5.74 5.22 12.06
C ARG A 133 -4.47 6.07 12.04
N ILE A 134 -3.60 5.85 11.06
CA ILE A 134 -2.39 6.66 10.90
C ILE A 134 -2.75 8.09 10.51
N LEU A 135 -3.67 8.27 9.56
CA LEU A 135 -4.13 9.59 9.13
C LEU A 135 -4.79 10.36 10.26
N ASP A 136 -5.53 9.68 11.13
CA ASP A 136 -6.18 10.30 12.29
C ASP A 136 -5.18 10.91 13.29
N LEU A 137 -3.93 10.43 13.30
CA LEU A 137 -2.88 11.04 14.12
C LEU A 137 -2.44 12.43 13.62
N LEU A 138 -2.81 12.78 12.38
CA LEU A 138 -2.47 14.07 11.77
C LEU A 138 -3.53 15.15 11.99
N LYS A 139 -4.65 14.79 12.61
CA LYS A 139 -5.76 15.71 12.90
C LYS A 139 -5.53 16.47 14.20
#